data_7235c3d6abb3240b0469070c2648df41
#
_entry.id   7235c3d6abb3240b0469070c2648df41
#
_cell.length_a   1.000
_cell.length_b   1.000
_cell.length_c   1.000
_cell.angle_alpha   90.00
_cell.angle_beta   90.00
_cell.angle_gamma   90.00
#
_symmetry.space_group_name_H-M   'P 1'
#
loop_
_entity.id
_entity.type
_entity.pdbx_description
1 polymer ?
#
loop_
_entity_poly.entity_id
_entity_poly.type
_entity_poly.pdbx_seq_one_letter_code
_entity_poly.pdbx_strand_id
1 'polypeptide(L)'
;MSDFSALPGFYQALFLYLEPASTILPFFMVWLLPGAAWFHHELIPDATPAPAALDDRTTMAIWQLGNCYLLLGMLSSFVFRAVRDALPENPAAQERILGASLLAMAIADATHIGATFAGLPEYLRYTPQTWNATTHGNISFVIVLLLSRTAWFLGIGRQRYYFGQPSTKKTVKSS
;
A
#
# COMPACT_ATOMS: atom_id res chain seq x y z
N MET A 1 -6.62 24.56 1.80
CA MET A 1 -5.92 23.28 1.64
C MET A 1 -5.07 23.41 0.39
N SER A 2 -3.76 23.22 0.48
CA SER A 2 -2.88 23.25 -0.70
C SER A 2 -3.35 22.19 -1.69
N ASP A 3 -3.52 22.59 -2.94
CA ASP A 3 -3.98 21.71 -4.00
C ASP A 3 -2.85 20.72 -4.32
N PHE A 4 -3.06 19.42 -4.01
CA PHE A 4 -2.08 18.38 -4.28
C PHE A 4 -2.29 17.86 -5.70
N SER A 5 -1.84 18.63 -6.69
CA SER A 5 -2.14 18.42 -8.10
C SER A 5 -1.78 17.02 -8.62
N ALA A 6 -0.71 16.41 -8.10
CA ALA A 6 -0.31 15.05 -8.49
C ALA A 6 -1.17 13.94 -7.87
N LEU A 7 -1.87 14.22 -6.76
CA LEU A 7 -2.81 13.30 -6.10
C LEU A 7 -4.15 14.02 -5.85
N PRO A 8 -4.95 14.32 -6.89
CA PRO A 8 -6.20 15.02 -6.70
C PRO A 8 -7.31 14.09 -6.16
N GLY A 9 -8.20 14.65 -5.35
CA GLY A 9 -9.47 14.05 -4.94
C GLY A 9 -9.32 12.65 -4.34
N PHE A 10 -9.88 11.64 -5.02
CA PHE A 10 -9.87 10.25 -4.57
C PHE A 10 -8.45 9.71 -4.29
N TYR A 11 -7.48 10.01 -5.14
CA TYR A 11 -6.11 9.54 -4.95
C TYR A 11 -5.45 10.11 -3.70
N GLN A 12 -5.76 11.36 -3.35
CA GLN A 12 -5.29 11.95 -2.10
C GLN A 12 -5.93 11.27 -0.90
N ALA A 13 -7.23 11.04 -0.91
CA ALA A 13 -7.93 10.34 0.16
C ALA A 13 -7.39 8.92 0.35
N LEU A 14 -7.18 8.20 -0.76
CA LEU A 14 -6.69 6.84 -0.72
C LEU A 14 -5.23 6.76 -0.26
N PHE A 15 -4.31 7.41 -0.98
CA PHE A 15 -2.86 7.18 -0.80
C PHE A 15 -2.24 8.00 0.34
N LEU A 16 -2.86 9.10 0.75
CA LEU A 16 -2.35 9.95 1.84
C LEU A 16 -2.98 9.63 3.20
N TYR A 17 -4.15 9.00 3.22
CA TYR A 17 -4.88 8.76 4.47
C TYR A 17 -5.31 7.30 4.63
N LEU A 18 -6.08 6.74 3.71
CA LEU A 18 -6.69 5.42 3.90
C LEU A 18 -5.63 4.30 3.88
N GLU A 19 -4.75 4.30 2.89
CA GLU A 19 -3.70 3.29 2.77
C GLU A 19 -2.71 3.35 3.94
N PRO A 20 -2.13 4.52 4.33
CA PRO A 20 -1.29 4.58 5.53
C PRO A 20 -2.01 4.10 6.79
N ALA A 21 -3.28 4.47 6.98
CA ALA A 21 -4.05 4.02 8.13
C ALA A 21 -4.24 2.49 8.12
N SER A 22 -4.55 1.91 6.95
CA SER A 22 -4.74 0.46 6.80
C SER A 22 -3.46 -0.35 7.02
N THR A 23 -2.28 0.22 6.79
CA THR A 23 -0.99 -0.43 7.05
C THR A 23 -0.50 -0.21 8.48
N ILE A 24 -0.77 0.96 9.08
CA ILE A 24 -0.38 1.24 10.47
C ILE A 24 -1.25 0.46 11.47
N LEU A 25 -2.54 0.26 11.18
CA LEU A 25 -3.45 -0.47 12.06
C LEU A 25 -2.96 -1.90 12.39
N PRO A 26 -2.56 -2.74 11.41
CA PRO A 26 -2.01 -4.07 11.69
C PRO A 26 -0.77 -4.07 12.61
N PHE A 27 0.07 -3.04 12.55
CA PHE A 27 1.18 -2.91 13.50
C PHE A 27 0.66 -2.86 14.94
N PHE A 28 -0.34 -2.02 15.22
CA PHE A 28 -0.92 -1.95 16.57
C PHE A 28 -1.64 -3.24 16.97
N MET A 29 -2.28 -3.93 16.01
CA MET A 29 -2.91 -5.23 16.26
C MET A 29 -1.89 -6.32 16.61
N VAL A 30 -0.70 -6.29 16.03
CA VAL A 30 0.40 -7.22 16.33
C VAL A 30 1.05 -6.92 17.68
N TRP A 31 1.32 -5.64 17.97
CA TRP A 31 2.14 -5.24 19.10
C TRP A 31 1.36 -4.98 20.38
N LEU A 32 0.09 -4.61 20.29
CA LEU A 32 -0.74 -4.27 21.45
C LEU A 32 -1.86 -5.29 21.63
N LEU A 33 -2.99 -5.10 20.99
CA LEU A 33 -4.19 -5.92 21.10
C LEU A 33 -4.83 -6.10 19.73
N PRO A 34 -5.21 -7.34 19.37
CA PRO A 34 -5.24 -8.57 20.19
C PRO A 34 -3.88 -9.29 20.37
N GLY A 35 -2.83 -8.90 19.63
CA GLY A 35 -1.48 -9.41 19.77
C GLY A 35 -1.04 -10.38 18.65
N ALA A 36 0.25 -10.77 18.71
CA ALA A 36 0.90 -11.53 17.64
C ALA A 36 0.26 -12.91 17.40
N ALA A 37 -0.14 -13.60 18.44
CA ALA A 37 -0.74 -14.95 18.31
C ALA A 37 -2.08 -14.89 17.58
N TRP A 38 -2.92 -13.93 17.93
CA TRP A 38 -4.18 -13.69 17.21
C TRP A 38 -3.92 -13.27 15.76
N PHE A 39 -3.03 -12.32 15.52
CA PHE A 39 -2.74 -11.85 14.17
C PHE A 39 -2.20 -12.98 13.27
N HIS A 40 -1.31 -13.81 13.81
CA HIS A 40 -0.81 -15.00 13.10
C HIS A 40 -1.94 -15.96 12.73
N HIS A 41 -2.86 -16.22 13.66
CA HIS A 41 -4.00 -17.09 13.43
C HIS A 41 -4.93 -16.54 12.32
N GLU A 42 -5.16 -15.24 12.29
CA GLU A 42 -6.03 -14.59 11.30
C GLU A 42 -5.43 -14.52 9.87
N LEU A 43 -4.16 -14.88 9.67
CA LEU A 43 -3.56 -14.93 8.33
C LEU A 43 -4.22 -15.97 7.43
N ILE A 44 -4.76 -17.04 8.03
CA ILE A 44 -5.51 -18.09 7.31
C ILE A 44 -6.83 -18.30 8.05
N PRO A 45 -7.99 -18.20 7.36
CA PRO A 45 -9.28 -18.45 7.98
C PRO A 45 -9.35 -19.86 8.60
N ASP A 46 -9.63 -19.92 9.90
CA ASP A 46 -9.80 -21.15 10.67
C ASP A 46 -10.93 -20.98 11.70
N ALA A 47 -11.69 -22.04 11.94
CA ALA A 47 -12.76 -22.06 12.94
C ALA A 47 -12.24 -22.36 14.38
N THR A 48 -10.99 -22.77 14.52
CA THR A 48 -10.38 -23.01 15.83
C THR A 48 -10.02 -21.69 16.52
N PRO A 49 -9.97 -21.63 17.85
CA PRO A 49 -9.52 -20.44 18.53
C PRO A 49 -8.02 -20.20 18.30
N ALA A 50 -7.62 -18.92 18.29
CA ALA A 50 -6.23 -18.53 18.23
C ALA A 50 -5.43 -19.19 19.38
N PRO A 51 -4.17 -19.61 19.15
CA PRO A 51 -3.34 -20.19 20.20
C PRO A 51 -3.04 -19.14 21.28
N ALA A 52 -2.88 -19.57 22.53
CA ALA A 52 -2.55 -18.68 23.64
C ALA A 52 -1.19 -17.98 23.46
N ALA A 53 -0.23 -18.65 22.82
CA ALA A 53 1.09 -18.10 22.51
C ALA A 53 1.67 -18.77 21.26
N LEU A 54 2.61 -18.10 20.62
CA LEU A 54 3.46 -18.62 19.55
C LEU A 54 4.84 -18.99 20.11
N ASP A 55 5.58 -19.80 19.40
CA ASP A 55 7.01 -19.97 19.67
C ASP A 55 7.80 -18.67 19.42
N ASP A 56 8.99 -18.56 20.00
CA ASP A 56 9.79 -17.32 19.96
C ASP A 56 10.17 -16.89 18.53
N ARG A 57 10.44 -17.84 17.64
CA ARG A 57 10.83 -17.56 16.26
C ARG A 57 9.65 -17.02 15.46
N THR A 58 8.50 -17.64 15.58
CA THR A 58 7.26 -17.19 14.95
C THR A 58 6.84 -15.83 15.50
N THR A 59 6.92 -15.63 16.82
CA THR A 59 6.64 -14.35 17.46
C THR A 59 7.52 -13.25 16.89
N MET A 60 8.84 -13.48 16.79
CA MET A 60 9.79 -12.52 16.22
C MET A 60 9.44 -12.21 14.74
N ALA A 61 9.11 -13.20 13.93
CA ALA A 61 8.74 -13.00 12.53
C ALA A 61 7.47 -12.13 12.39
N ILE A 62 6.47 -12.37 13.23
CA ILE A 62 5.22 -11.58 13.23
C ILE A 62 5.47 -10.16 13.70
N TRP A 63 6.31 -9.94 14.71
CA TRP A 63 6.69 -8.59 15.14
C TRP A 63 7.46 -7.82 14.05
N GLN A 64 8.38 -8.48 13.34
CA GLN A 64 9.08 -7.87 12.21
C GLN A 64 8.13 -7.55 11.06
N LEU A 65 7.16 -8.42 10.77
CA LEU A 65 6.11 -8.13 9.79
C LEU A 65 5.31 -6.89 10.21
N GLY A 66 4.89 -6.79 11.48
CA GLY A 66 4.23 -5.61 12.02
C GLY A 66 5.07 -4.33 11.84
N ASN A 67 6.38 -4.42 12.11
CA ASN A 67 7.29 -3.30 11.90
C ASN A 67 7.41 -2.88 10.42
N CYS A 68 7.36 -3.84 9.48
CA CYS A 68 7.29 -3.53 8.05
C CYS A 68 6.00 -2.76 7.68
N TYR A 69 4.87 -3.14 8.25
CA TYR A 69 3.60 -2.41 8.07
C TYR A 69 3.70 -0.96 8.58
N LEU A 70 4.28 -0.75 9.78
CA LEU A 70 4.51 0.58 10.32
C LEU A 70 5.40 1.41 9.39
N LEU A 71 6.53 0.83 8.93
CA LEU A 71 7.46 1.50 8.03
C LEU A 71 6.78 1.93 6.72
N LEU A 72 6.01 1.05 6.09
CA LEU A 72 5.28 1.37 4.84
C LEU A 72 4.28 2.51 5.06
N GLY A 73 3.49 2.45 6.12
CA GLY A 73 2.52 3.50 6.44
C GLY A 73 3.17 4.85 6.73
N MET A 74 4.30 4.86 7.47
CA MET A 74 5.06 6.09 7.73
C MET A 74 5.69 6.65 6.46
N LEU A 75 6.33 5.81 5.62
CA LEU A 75 6.95 6.27 4.37
C LEU A 75 5.92 6.93 3.46
N SER A 76 4.80 6.25 3.18
CA SER A 76 3.74 6.83 2.36
C SER A 76 3.24 8.15 2.95
N SER A 77 2.98 8.16 4.26
CA SER A 77 2.44 9.34 4.93
C SER A 77 3.42 10.52 4.91
N PHE A 78 4.69 10.30 5.28
CA PHE A 78 5.66 11.39 5.43
C PHE A 78 6.20 11.88 4.08
N VAL A 79 6.56 10.95 3.18
CA VAL A 79 7.11 11.32 1.87
C VAL A 79 6.07 12.06 1.04
N PHE A 80 4.82 11.58 1.02
CA PHE A 80 3.79 12.23 0.21
C PHE A 80 3.44 13.62 0.73
N ARG A 81 3.39 13.82 2.06
CA ARG A 81 3.22 15.15 2.64
C ARG A 81 4.41 16.05 2.35
N ALA A 82 5.64 15.55 2.49
CA ALA A 82 6.84 16.31 2.17
C ALA A 82 6.86 16.74 0.70
N VAL A 83 6.48 15.88 -0.23
CA VAL A 83 6.38 16.22 -1.66
C VAL A 83 5.33 17.31 -1.91
N ARG A 84 4.15 17.21 -1.30
CA ARG A 84 3.11 18.22 -1.36
C ARG A 84 3.61 19.58 -0.88
N ASP A 85 4.26 19.59 0.29
CA ASP A 85 4.60 20.81 1.00
C ASP A 85 5.87 21.49 0.43
N ALA A 86 6.84 20.68 -0.06
CA ALA A 86 8.09 21.19 -0.62
C ALA A 86 8.00 21.60 -2.11
N LEU A 87 7.03 21.09 -2.84
CA LEU A 87 6.92 21.28 -4.29
C LEU A 87 5.53 21.79 -4.73
N PRO A 88 4.91 22.78 -4.04
CA PRO A 88 3.51 23.16 -4.28
C PRO A 88 3.25 23.65 -5.71
N GLU A 89 4.24 24.28 -6.35
CA GLU A 89 4.12 24.86 -7.70
C GLU A 89 4.77 23.98 -8.78
N ASN A 90 5.22 22.77 -8.45
CA ASN A 90 5.88 21.88 -9.41
C ASN A 90 5.20 20.51 -9.49
N PRO A 91 4.01 20.44 -10.10
CA PRO A 91 3.24 19.19 -10.20
C PRO A 91 3.96 18.10 -11.00
N ALA A 92 4.85 18.45 -11.92
CA ALA A 92 5.65 17.48 -12.67
C ALA A 92 6.70 16.80 -11.77
N ALA A 93 7.36 17.55 -10.89
CA ALA A 93 8.28 16.96 -9.91
C ALA A 93 7.52 16.14 -8.85
N GLN A 94 6.37 16.65 -8.37
CA GLN A 94 5.48 15.87 -7.49
C GLN A 94 5.14 14.52 -8.14
N GLU A 95 4.62 14.54 -9.37
CA GLU A 95 4.20 13.34 -10.09
C GLU A 95 5.37 12.36 -10.30
N ARG A 96 6.57 12.86 -10.62
CA ARG A 96 7.76 12.04 -10.82
C ARG A 96 8.17 11.29 -9.56
N ILE A 97 8.19 11.98 -8.40
CA ILE A 97 8.60 11.38 -7.12
C ILE A 97 7.54 10.42 -6.63
N LEU A 98 6.27 10.83 -6.64
CA LEU A 98 5.15 10.00 -6.25
C LEU A 98 5.04 8.77 -7.14
N GLY A 99 5.23 8.93 -8.46
CA GLY A 99 5.19 7.82 -9.40
C GLY A 99 6.25 6.76 -9.12
N ALA A 100 7.47 7.15 -8.72
CA ALA A 100 8.49 6.19 -8.31
C ALA A 100 8.04 5.37 -7.08
N SER A 101 7.45 6.04 -6.08
CA SER A 101 6.92 5.38 -4.89
C SER A 101 5.71 4.49 -5.22
N LEU A 102 4.76 4.99 -6.01
CA LEU A 102 3.57 4.23 -6.41
C LEU A 102 3.92 3.01 -7.28
N LEU A 103 4.96 3.10 -8.11
CA LEU A 103 5.45 1.95 -8.89
C LEU A 103 6.04 0.87 -7.98
N ALA A 104 6.90 1.26 -7.03
CA ALA A 104 7.45 0.32 -6.06
C ALA A 104 6.35 -0.39 -5.26
N MET A 105 5.35 0.37 -4.81
CA MET A 105 4.20 -0.19 -4.10
C MET A 105 3.31 -1.07 -5.00
N ALA A 106 3.13 -0.73 -6.29
CA ALA A 106 2.38 -1.59 -7.21
C ALA A 106 3.06 -2.96 -7.42
N ILE A 107 4.39 -2.98 -7.49
CA ILE A 107 5.17 -4.22 -7.55
C ILE A 107 5.00 -5.00 -6.24
N ALA A 108 5.08 -4.31 -5.10
CA ALA A 108 4.87 -4.91 -3.79
C ALA A 108 3.45 -5.48 -3.64
N ASP A 109 2.41 -4.77 -4.10
CA ASP A 109 1.03 -5.26 -4.11
C ASP A 109 0.90 -6.56 -4.92
N ALA A 110 1.45 -6.59 -6.13
CA ALA A 110 1.38 -7.77 -6.99
C ALA A 110 2.07 -8.99 -6.35
N THR A 111 3.25 -8.79 -5.77
CA THR A 111 3.98 -9.87 -5.08
C THR A 111 3.31 -10.28 -3.77
N HIS A 112 2.72 -9.33 -3.04
CA HIS A 112 1.97 -9.60 -1.82
C HIS A 112 0.71 -10.44 -2.09
N ILE A 113 -0.08 -10.06 -3.11
CA ILE A 113 -1.24 -10.85 -3.53
C ILE A 113 -0.80 -12.25 -3.94
N GLY A 114 0.25 -12.38 -4.75
CA GLY A 114 0.79 -13.65 -5.20
C GLY A 114 1.25 -14.54 -4.04
N ALA A 115 1.99 -14.00 -3.09
CA ALA A 115 2.47 -14.72 -1.91
C ALA A 115 1.31 -15.15 -1.00
N THR A 116 0.35 -14.26 -0.75
CA THR A 116 -0.83 -14.59 0.06
C THR A 116 -1.65 -15.70 -0.61
N PHE A 117 -1.91 -15.57 -1.91
CA PHE A 117 -2.69 -16.57 -2.65
C PHE A 117 -1.98 -17.94 -2.69
N ALA A 118 -0.65 -17.96 -2.87
CA ALA A 118 0.14 -19.18 -2.84
C ALA A 118 0.16 -19.82 -1.44
N GLY A 119 0.18 -19.02 -0.38
CA GLY A 119 0.18 -19.46 1.01
C GLY A 119 -1.17 -19.96 1.51
N LEU A 120 -2.27 -19.56 0.88
CA LEU A 120 -3.60 -20.05 1.26
C LEU A 120 -3.75 -21.54 0.96
N PRO A 121 -4.40 -22.32 1.84
CA PRO A 121 -4.85 -23.68 1.55
C PRO A 121 -5.69 -23.73 0.27
N GLU A 122 -5.58 -24.81 -0.50
CA GLU A 122 -6.22 -24.92 -1.81
C GLU A 122 -7.74 -24.70 -1.75
N TYR A 123 -8.41 -25.22 -0.74
CA TYR A 123 -9.86 -25.08 -0.57
C TYR A 123 -10.31 -23.65 -0.28
N LEU A 124 -9.41 -22.75 0.19
CA LEU A 124 -9.69 -21.33 0.42
C LEU A 124 -9.38 -20.45 -0.79
N ARG A 125 -8.46 -20.86 -1.67
CA ARG A 125 -7.99 -20.00 -2.77
C ARG A 125 -9.10 -19.52 -3.68
N TYR A 126 -10.09 -20.37 -3.94
CA TYR A 126 -11.16 -20.12 -4.90
C TYR A 126 -12.54 -19.91 -4.26
N THR A 127 -12.56 -19.70 -2.95
CA THR A 127 -13.79 -19.51 -2.16
C THR A 127 -13.75 -18.20 -1.37
N PRO A 128 -13.71 -17.03 -2.03
CA PRO A 128 -13.56 -15.75 -1.36
C PRO A 128 -14.67 -15.46 -0.32
N GLN A 129 -15.85 -16.07 -0.47
CA GLN A 129 -16.93 -15.96 0.49
C GLN A 129 -16.62 -16.58 1.87
N THR A 130 -15.55 -17.37 1.99
CA THR A 130 -15.11 -17.99 3.26
C THR A 130 -13.92 -17.27 3.87
N TRP A 131 -13.41 -16.21 3.22
CA TRP A 131 -12.29 -15.45 3.72
C TRP A 131 -12.68 -14.60 4.93
N ASN A 132 -11.79 -14.50 5.90
CA ASN A 132 -11.93 -13.56 7.00
C ASN A 132 -11.49 -12.14 6.60
N ALA A 133 -11.63 -11.19 7.52
CA ALA A 133 -11.27 -9.78 7.29
C ALA A 133 -9.78 -9.61 6.92
N THR A 134 -8.88 -10.39 7.54
CA THR A 134 -7.44 -10.33 7.27
C THR A 134 -7.11 -10.82 5.86
N THR A 135 -7.71 -11.93 5.43
CA THR A 135 -7.51 -12.45 4.05
C THR A 135 -8.06 -11.47 3.02
N HIS A 136 -9.24 -10.87 3.25
CA HIS A 136 -9.77 -9.81 2.39
C HIS A 136 -8.88 -8.57 2.39
N GLY A 137 -8.31 -8.20 3.53
CA GLY A 137 -7.32 -7.13 3.64
C GLY A 137 -6.10 -7.41 2.77
N ASN A 138 -5.56 -8.61 2.83
CA ASN A 138 -4.35 -9.00 2.13
C ASN A 138 -4.55 -9.27 0.62
N ILE A 139 -5.76 -9.56 0.16
CA ILE A 139 -6.04 -9.84 -1.25
C ILE A 139 -6.98 -8.77 -1.83
N SER A 140 -8.22 -8.70 -1.37
CA SER A 140 -9.24 -7.86 -2.00
C SER A 140 -8.88 -6.37 -1.92
N PHE A 141 -8.46 -5.90 -0.75
CA PHE A 141 -8.08 -4.51 -0.58
C PHE A 141 -6.78 -4.17 -1.32
N VAL A 142 -5.79 -5.06 -1.32
CA VAL A 142 -4.54 -4.86 -2.07
C VAL A 142 -4.79 -4.85 -3.58
N ILE A 143 -5.75 -5.64 -4.10
CA ILE A 143 -6.21 -5.53 -5.50
C ILE A 143 -6.76 -4.13 -5.78
N VAL A 144 -7.59 -3.58 -4.89
CA VAL A 144 -8.10 -2.20 -5.04
C VAL A 144 -6.97 -1.19 -5.08
N LEU A 145 -5.94 -1.33 -4.22
CA LEU A 145 -4.77 -0.47 -4.22
C LEU A 145 -3.99 -0.57 -5.53
N LEU A 146 -3.70 -1.79 -5.99
CA LEU A 146 -3.01 -2.03 -7.26
C LEU A 146 -3.76 -1.44 -8.46
N LEU A 147 -5.07 -1.65 -8.54
CA LEU A 147 -5.92 -1.08 -9.59
C LEU A 147 -5.95 0.46 -9.51
N SER A 148 -5.99 1.02 -8.32
CA SER A 148 -5.97 2.48 -8.11
C SER A 148 -4.64 3.09 -8.54
N ARG A 149 -3.49 2.43 -8.26
CA ARG A 149 -2.18 2.85 -8.76
C ARG A 149 -2.10 2.76 -10.28
N THR A 150 -2.61 1.67 -10.84
CA THR A 150 -2.69 1.51 -12.31
C THR A 150 -3.53 2.62 -12.94
N ALA A 151 -4.70 2.93 -12.38
CA ALA A 151 -5.56 4.02 -12.83
C ALA A 151 -4.84 5.38 -12.74
N TRP A 152 -4.08 5.60 -11.66
CA TRP A 152 -3.28 6.81 -11.51
C TRP A 152 -2.22 6.96 -12.62
N PHE A 153 -1.47 5.90 -12.96
CA PHE A 153 -0.51 5.91 -14.08
C PHE A 153 -1.19 6.12 -15.44
N LEU A 154 -2.37 5.55 -15.64
CA LEU A 154 -3.16 5.77 -16.85
C LEU A 154 -3.76 7.17 -16.94
N GLY A 155 -3.71 7.97 -15.86
CA GLY A 155 -4.27 9.32 -15.81
C GLY A 155 -5.78 9.37 -15.68
N ILE A 156 -6.41 8.29 -15.18
CA ILE A 156 -7.87 8.24 -14.99
C ILE A 156 -8.25 9.19 -13.87
N GLY A 157 -9.16 10.13 -14.16
CA GLY A 157 -9.66 11.12 -13.18
C GLY A 157 -8.64 12.16 -12.72
N ARG A 158 -7.49 12.31 -13.41
CA ARG A 158 -6.48 13.33 -13.10
C ARG A 158 -5.75 13.87 -14.33
N GLN A 159 -5.16 15.03 -14.21
CA GLN A 159 -4.19 15.56 -15.17
C GLN A 159 -2.82 14.87 -14.97
N ARG A 160 -2.13 14.56 -16.06
CA ARG A 160 -0.75 14.07 -16.06
C ARG A 160 0.20 15.21 -16.36
N TYR A 161 1.28 15.32 -15.58
CA TYR A 161 2.27 16.41 -15.70
C TYR A 161 3.65 15.90 -16.12
N TYR A 162 3.96 14.64 -15.84
CA TYR A 162 5.24 14.00 -16.15
C TYR A 162 5.06 12.73 -16.97
N PHE A 163 4.29 11.75 -16.48
CA PHE A 163 4.09 10.48 -17.17
C PHE A 163 3.16 10.65 -18.37
N GLY A 164 3.63 10.17 -19.57
CA GLY A 164 2.86 10.23 -20.81
C GLY A 164 2.81 11.62 -21.44
N GLN A 165 3.60 12.60 -20.96
CA GLN A 165 3.83 13.85 -21.68
C GLN A 165 4.90 13.65 -22.75
N PRO A 166 4.74 14.24 -23.96
CA PRO A 166 5.79 14.22 -24.95
C PRO A 166 7.05 14.88 -24.39
N SER A 167 8.20 14.22 -24.54
CA SER A 167 9.49 14.77 -24.13
C SER A 167 9.75 16.06 -24.90
N THR A 168 9.63 17.19 -24.24
CA THR A 168 10.10 18.49 -24.81
C THR A 168 11.62 18.44 -24.84
N LYS A 169 12.19 17.98 -25.98
CA LYS A 169 13.61 18.16 -26.26
C LYS A 169 13.88 19.67 -26.19
N LYS A 170 14.57 20.13 -25.15
CA LYS A 170 15.16 21.46 -25.15
C LYS A 170 16.11 21.51 -26.35
N THR A 171 15.70 22.20 -27.40
CA THR A 171 16.60 22.61 -28.48
C THR A 171 17.60 23.57 -27.85
N VAL A 172 18.80 23.08 -27.55
CA VAL A 172 19.92 23.93 -27.18
C VAL A 172 20.21 24.75 -28.44
N LYS A 173 19.76 26.01 -28.47
CA LYS A 173 20.24 26.97 -29.46
C LYS A 173 21.71 27.19 -29.15
N SER A 174 22.58 26.63 -29.98
CA SER A 174 23.98 27.05 -30.09
C SER A 174 24.01 28.49 -30.60
N SER A 175 24.33 29.42 -29.74
CA SER A 175 24.75 30.76 -30.07
C SER A 175 26.25 30.76 -30.32
#